data_ddb4cc3869bb49ead67ec44eac4e71f9
#
_entry.id   ddb4cc3869bb49ead67ec44eac4e71f9
#
_cell.length_a   1.000
_cell.length_b   1.000
_cell.length_c   1.000
_cell.angle_alpha   90.00
_cell.angle_beta   90.00
_cell.angle_gamma   90.00
#
_symmetry.space_group_name_H-M   'P 1'
#
loop_
_entity.id
_entity.type
_entity.pdbx_description
1 polymer ?
#
loop_
_entity_poly.entity_id
_entity_poly.type
_entity_poly.pdbx_seq_one_letter_code
_entity_poly.pdbx_strand_id
1 'polypeptide(L)'
;MAGPELKWRWMLGLGTLFPIIYLIGLTFVPESPVWTENRSQRKDKEKTALSYQEQGRRLFKRPMRLILFIAFSVAFFQMACGINAVLFYAPKVFDMAGFTPDSSFLQSNLIGICMVVMTLASMTLIDRLGRKPLLIIGSCIMIASLLTVSATFYMSGSPVIILIGLLCMIVGFSISLGPITWILLSEIFPYHVKGLGISLAGVLNGIISFAVTTLFPVEIEHLGAGNTFMIYAIIMVFCLISVSLLYPETKGRNMEELEKELIKTT
;
A
#
# COMPACT_ATOMS: atom_id res chain seq x y z
N MET A 1 -26.28 21.97 21.22
CA MET A 1 -25.31 22.05 20.11
C MET A 1 -23.92 22.17 20.71
N ALA A 2 -23.03 21.20 20.51
CA ALA A 2 -21.68 21.22 21.06
C ALA A 2 -20.88 22.33 20.37
N GLY A 3 -20.21 23.20 21.16
CA GLY A 3 -19.39 24.30 20.65
C GLY A 3 -18.24 23.78 19.76
N PRO A 4 -17.62 24.65 18.93
CA PRO A 4 -16.57 24.24 17.99
C PRO A 4 -15.38 23.51 18.66
N GLU A 5 -15.12 23.83 19.93
CA GLU A 5 -14.07 23.18 20.73
C GLU A 5 -14.38 21.71 21.10
N LEU A 6 -15.64 21.29 21.11
CA LEU A 6 -16.01 19.90 21.40
C LEU A 6 -15.94 19.02 20.16
N LYS A 7 -16.09 19.59 18.95
CA LYS A 7 -16.15 18.82 17.70
C LYS A 7 -14.86 18.06 17.42
N TRP A 8 -13.71 18.69 17.53
CA TRP A 8 -12.42 18.03 17.29
C TRP A 8 -12.09 16.95 18.34
N ARG A 9 -12.51 17.16 19.59
CA ARG A 9 -12.34 16.15 20.66
C ARG A 9 -13.15 14.90 20.38
N TRP A 10 -14.39 15.05 19.89
CA TRP A 10 -15.21 13.92 19.47
C TRP A 10 -14.62 13.21 18.25
N MET A 11 -14.09 13.93 17.27
CA MET A 11 -13.42 13.33 16.11
C MET A 11 -12.24 12.47 16.52
N LEU A 12 -11.37 12.97 17.41
CA LEU A 12 -10.24 12.21 17.93
C LEU A 12 -10.70 11.06 18.85
N GLY A 13 -11.73 11.28 19.67
CA GLY A 13 -12.31 10.25 20.54
C GLY A 13 -12.93 9.10 19.76
N LEU A 14 -13.65 9.37 18.69
CA LEU A 14 -14.19 8.34 17.80
C LEU A 14 -13.09 7.53 17.11
N GLY A 15 -11.96 8.18 16.77
CA GLY A 15 -10.80 7.48 16.22
C GLY A 15 -10.21 6.42 17.17
N THR A 16 -10.33 6.59 18.50
CA THR A 16 -9.84 5.60 19.47
C THR A 16 -10.78 4.42 19.67
N LEU A 17 -12.04 4.53 19.24
CA LEU A 17 -13.03 3.46 19.39
C LEU A 17 -12.64 2.19 18.61
N PHE A 18 -12.17 2.36 17.37
CA PHE A 18 -11.78 1.25 16.52
C PHE A 18 -10.59 0.44 17.08
N PRO A 19 -9.48 1.05 17.53
CA PRO A 19 -8.41 0.34 18.23
C PRO A 19 -8.88 -0.39 19.50
N ILE A 20 -9.81 0.18 20.26
CA ILE A 20 -10.37 -0.48 21.46
C ILE A 20 -11.19 -1.71 21.06
N ILE A 21 -12.07 -1.61 20.06
CA ILE A 21 -12.83 -2.75 19.54
C ILE A 21 -11.88 -3.84 19.03
N TYR A 22 -10.83 -3.44 18.30
CA TYR A 22 -9.80 -4.36 17.81
C TYR A 22 -9.07 -5.06 18.95
N LEU A 23 -8.66 -4.31 20.00
CA LEU A 23 -8.01 -4.86 21.19
C LEU A 23 -8.90 -5.89 21.90
N ILE A 24 -10.18 -5.56 22.07
CA ILE A 24 -11.17 -6.49 22.66
C ILE A 24 -11.32 -7.71 21.74
N GLY A 25 -11.44 -7.51 20.43
CA GLY A 25 -11.53 -8.61 19.45
C GLY A 25 -10.34 -9.56 19.50
N LEU A 26 -9.12 -9.05 19.70
CA LEU A 26 -7.92 -9.87 19.83
C LEU A 26 -7.97 -10.86 21.03
N THR A 27 -8.70 -10.54 22.08
CA THR A 27 -8.85 -11.45 23.24
C THR A 27 -9.65 -12.71 22.92
N PHE A 28 -10.47 -12.66 21.87
CA PHE A 28 -11.28 -13.80 21.41
C PHE A 28 -10.61 -14.62 20.30
N VAL A 29 -9.50 -14.12 19.73
CA VAL A 29 -8.77 -14.83 18.68
C VAL A 29 -7.89 -15.90 19.30
N PRO A 30 -8.08 -17.20 18.96
CA PRO A 30 -7.22 -18.25 19.46
C PRO A 30 -5.81 -18.12 18.89
N GLU A 31 -4.80 -18.55 19.66
CA GLU A 31 -3.42 -18.59 19.17
C GLU A 31 -3.31 -19.47 17.90
N SER A 32 -2.45 -19.05 16.97
CA SER A 32 -2.22 -19.81 15.73
C SER A 32 -1.82 -21.26 16.05
N PRO A 33 -2.46 -22.27 15.42
CA PRO A 33 -2.08 -23.68 15.59
C PRO A 33 -0.58 -23.93 15.36
N VAL A 34 -0.02 -23.28 14.33
CA VAL A 34 1.42 -23.32 14.01
C VAL A 34 2.27 -22.75 15.15
N TRP A 35 1.77 -21.74 15.87
CA TRP A 35 2.44 -21.17 17.04
C TRP A 35 2.44 -22.13 18.21
N THR A 36 1.29 -22.73 18.52
CA THR A 36 1.14 -23.66 19.66
C THR A 36 1.93 -24.95 19.42
N GLU A 37 1.92 -25.51 18.20
CA GLU A 37 2.66 -26.71 17.84
C GLU A 37 4.19 -26.49 17.88
N ASN A 38 4.66 -25.33 17.44
CA ASN A 38 6.09 -24.99 17.44
C ASN A 38 6.58 -24.44 18.79
N ARG A 39 5.73 -24.19 19.79
CA ARG A 39 6.12 -23.58 21.07
C ARG A 39 7.11 -24.46 21.86
N SER A 40 6.95 -25.76 21.84
CA SER A 40 7.87 -26.72 22.46
C SER A 40 9.21 -26.82 21.71
N GLN A 41 9.17 -26.81 20.40
CA GLN A 41 10.37 -26.85 19.54
C GLN A 41 11.12 -25.51 19.47
N ARG A 42 10.50 -24.40 19.85
CA ARG A 42 11.05 -23.06 19.74
C ARG A 42 12.16 -22.78 20.76
N LYS A 43 12.08 -23.36 21.97
CA LYS A 43 13.15 -23.27 22.97
C LYS A 43 14.48 -23.85 22.46
N ASP A 44 14.42 -24.89 21.63
CA ASP A 44 15.62 -25.47 21.01
C ASP A 44 16.04 -24.69 19.74
N LYS A 45 15.06 -24.15 19.00
CA LYS A 45 15.32 -23.29 17.81
C LYS A 45 15.77 -21.88 18.17
N GLU A 46 15.42 -21.34 19.34
CA GLU A 46 15.97 -20.06 19.82
C GLU A 46 17.47 -20.13 20.08
N LYS A 47 17.99 -21.30 20.49
CA LYS A 47 19.44 -21.54 20.56
C LYS A 47 20.11 -21.59 19.19
N THR A 48 19.35 -21.86 18.12
CA THR A 48 19.82 -21.95 16.73
C THR A 48 19.38 -20.74 15.90
N ALA A 49 18.63 -19.79 16.50
CA ALA A 49 18.21 -18.57 15.79
C ALA A 49 19.46 -17.76 15.40
N LEU A 50 19.55 -17.48 14.11
CA LEU A 50 20.63 -16.65 13.58
C LEU A 50 20.62 -15.28 14.28
N SER A 51 21.79 -14.83 14.72
CA SER A 51 21.96 -13.46 15.20
C SER A 51 21.44 -12.47 14.16
N TYR A 52 20.91 -11.30 14.58
CA TYR A 52 20.49 -10.23 13.66
C TYR A 52 21.58 -9.86 12.65
N GLN A 53 22.85 -9.93 13.05
CA GLN A 53 23.98 -9.70 12.14
C GLN A 53 24.11 -10.79 11.06
N GLU A 54 23.84 -12.03 11.42
CA GLU A 54 23.86 -13.16 10.49
C GLU A 54 22.67 -13.15 9.54
N GLN A 55 21.49 -12.79 10.03
CA GLN A 55 20.30 -12.56 9.21
C GLN A 55 20.55 -11.45 8.19
N GLY A 56 21.12 -10.31 8.63
CA GLY A 56 21.53 -9.21 7.75
C GLY A 56 22.51 -9.66 6.67
N ARG A 57 23.58 -10.39 7.07
CA ARG A 57 24.55 -10.91 6.11
C ARG A 57 23.93 -11.86 5.08
N ARG A 58 22.98 -12.70 5.47
CA ARG A 58 22.28 -13.61 4.56
C ARG A 58 21.33 -12.85 3.63
N LEU A 59 20.64 -11.83 4.14
CA LEU A 59 19.70 -11.02 3.37
C LEU A 59 20.37 -10.28 2.20
N PHE A 60 21.62 -9.82 2.39
CA PHE A 60 22.37 -9.11 1.34
C PHE A 60 23.25 -10.01 0.46
N LYS A 61 23.23 -11.35 0.64
CA LYS A 61 23.93 -12.28 -0.24
C LYS A 61 23.28 -12.33 -1.64
N ARG A 62 24.08 -12.71 -2.65
CA ARG A 62 23.66 -12.77 -4.06
C ARG A 62 22.28 -13.40 -4.28
N PRO A 63 21.93 -14.59 -3.73
CA PRO A 63 20.66 -15.22 -4.01
C PRO A 63 19.45 -14.45 -3.49
N MET A 64 19.61 -13.56 -2.48
CA MET A 64 18.54 -12.78 -1.88
C MET A 64 18.34 -11.40 -2.52
N ARG A 65 19.22 -10.98 -3.41
CA ARG A 65 19.18 -9.61 -3.98
C ARG A 65 17.92 -9.35 -4.80
N LEU A 66 17.47 -10.34 -5.57
CA LEU A 66 16.24 -10.20 -6.35
C LEU A 66 15.02 -10.09 -5.44
N ILE A 67 14.95 -10.91 -4.39
CA ILE A 67 13.89 -10.87 -3.38
C ILE A 67 13.84 -9.51 -2.71
N LEU A 68 15.00 -8.98 -2.29
CA LEU A 68 15.12 -7.63 -1.72
C LEU A 68 14.70 -6.55 -2.70
N PHE A 69 15.10 -6.66 -3.96
CA PHE A 69 14.73 -5.71 -4.99
C PHE A 69 13.20 -5.69 -5.20
N ILE A 70 12.57 -6.87 -5.30
CA ILE A 70 11.11 -6.98 -5.40
C ILE A 70 10.44 -6.40 -4.16
N ALA A 71 10.91 -6.74 -2.95
CA ALA A 71 10.38 -6.24 -1.71
C ALA A 71 10.45 -4.71 -1.60
N PHE A 72 11.61 -4.14 -1.91
CA PHE A 72 11.81 -2.70 -1.86
C PHE A 72 11.05 -1.97 -2.96
N SER A 73 10.98 -2.54 -4.17
CA SER A 73 10.22 -1.94 -5.26
C SER A 73 8.72 -1.92 -4.99
N VAL A 74 8.13 -3.00 -4.45
CA VAL A 74 6.70 -3.00 -4.11
C VAL A 74 6.39 -2.04 -2.96
N ALA A 75 7.23 -1.98 -1.92
CA ALA A 75 7.09 -1.05 -0.81
C ALA A 75 7.26 0.43 -1.27
N PHE A 76 8.16 0.68 -2.21
CA PHE A 76 8.35 1.99 -2.85
C PHE A 76 7.10 2.39 -3.64
N PHE A 77 6.65 1.57 -4.59
CA PHE A 77 5.52 1.91 -5.46
C PHE A 77 4.21 2.04 -4.70
N GLN A 78 4.03 1.30 -3.59
CA GLN A 78 2.83 1.41 -2.75
C GLN A 78 2.63 2.85 -2.25
N MET A 79 3.68 3.56 -1.88
CA MET A 79 3.58 4.94 -1.39
C MET A 79 3.86 5.98 -2.48
N ALA A 80 4.78 5.69 -3.40
CA ALA A 80 5.16 6.61 -4.48
C ALA A 80 4.06 6.82 -5.52
N CYS A 81 3.01 5.99 -5.53
CA CYS A 81 1.82 6.21 -6.37
C CYS A 81 1.00 7.45 -5.98
N GLY A 82 1.33 8.13 -4.88
CA GLY A 82 0.63 9.33 -4.43
C GLY A 82 -0.64 9.07 -3.61
N ILE A 83 -0.89 7.83 -3.17
CA ILE A 83 -2.11 7.49 -2.42
C ILE A 83 -2.27 8.34 -1.16
N ASN A 84 -1.20 8.52 -0.37
CA ASN A 84 -1.24 9.31 0.86
C ASN A 84 -1.43 10.81 0.57
N ALA A 85 -0.88 11.30 -0.53
CA ALA A 85 -1.11 12.66 -0.98
C ALA A 85 -2.60 12.89 -1.28
N VAL A 86 -3.23 11.97 -2.02
CA VAL A 86 -4.67 12.04 -2.30
C VAL A 86 -5.51 11.94 -1.03
N LEU A 87 -5.19 11.02 -0.11
CA LEU A 87 -5.98 10.84 1.12
C LEU A 87 -5.87 12.02 2.08
N PHE A 88 -4.66 12.55 2.31
CA PHE A 88 -4.46 13.63 3.26
C PHE A 88 -4.84 15.01 2.73
N TYR A 89 -4.70 15.21 1.43
CA TYR A 89 -4.99 16.49 0.78
C TYR A 89 -6.24 16.45 -0.11
N ALA A 90 -7.10 15.43 0.03
CA ALA A 90 -8.34 15.30 -0.75
C ALA A 90 -9.18 16.58 -0.77
N PRO A 91 -9.49 17.24 0.38
CA PRO A 91 -10.27 18.47 0.35
C PRO A 91 -9.61 19.56 -0.50
N LYS A 92 -8.28 19.74 -0.37
CA LYS A 92 -7.53 20.74 -1.14
C LYS A 92 -7.55 20.45 -2.63
N VAL A 93 -7.42 19.17 -3.03
CA VAL A 93 -7.48 18.77 -4.44
C VAL A 93 -8.88 19.03 -5.02
N PHE A 94 -9.94 18.78 -4.25
CA PHE A 94 -11.30 19.08 -4.68
C PHE A 94 -11.61 20.58 -4.74
N ASP A 95 -11.09 21.38 -3.79
CA ASP A 95 -11.20 22.84 -3.86
C ASP A 95 -10.53 23.38 -5.12
N MET A 96 -9.33 22.88 -5.46
CA MET A 96 -8.62 23.24 -6.69
C MET A 96 -9.37 22.76 -7.96
N ALA A 97 -10.11 21.68 -7.87
CA ALA A 97 -10.98 21.18 -8.95
C ALA A 97 -12.24 22.05 -9.15
N GLY A 98 -12.55 22.96 -8.21
CA GLY A 98 -13.69 23.87 -8.30
C GLY A 98 -14.93 23.44 -7.51
N PHE A 99 -14.79 22.48 -6.58
CA PHE A 99 -15.85 22.16 -5.62
C PHE A 99 -15.90 23.23 -4.51
N THR A 100 -17.09 23.43 -3.94
CA THR A 100 -17.22 24.28 -2.75
C THR A 100 -16.64 23.58 -1.52
N PRO A 101 -16.17 24.31 -0.48
CA PRO A 101 -15.56 23.70 0.71
C PRO A 101 -16.42 22.61 1.35
N ASP A 102 -17.74 22.83 1.46
CA ASP A 102 -18.67 21.85 2.02
C ASP A 102 -18.76 20.58 1.16
N SER A 103 -18.80 20.73 -0.17
CA SER A 103 -18.82 19.60 -1.09
C SER A 103 -17.47 18.89 -1.15
N SER A 104 -16.33 19.60 -1.06
CA SER A 104 -14.98 19.01 -1.00
C SER A 104 -14.84 18.07 0.19
N PHE A 105 -15.43 18.41 1.33
CA PHE A 105 -15.45 17.55 2.51
C PHE A 105 -16.28 16.28 2.30
N LEU A 106 -17.45 16.40 1.67
CA LEU A 106 -18.28 15.23 1.33
C LEU A 106 -17.55 14.29 0.36
N GLN A 107 -16.89 14.82 -0.67
CA GLN A 107 -16.13 14.03 -1.65
C GLN A 107 -14.97 13.29 -0.98
N SER A 108 -14.31 13.92 -0.02
CA SER A 108 -13.24 13.26 0.75
C SER A 108 -13.75 12.07 1.57
N ASN A 109 -14.95 12.18 2.13
CA ASN A 109 -15.58 11.05 2.83
C ASN A 109 -15.95 9.90 1.87
N LEU A 110 -16.38 10.21 0.64
CA LEU A 110 -16.62 9.19 -0.39
C LEU A 110 -15.37 8.39 -0.73
N ILE A 111 -14.19 9.05 -0.80
CA ILE A 111 -12.90 8.37 -0.97
C ILE A 111 -12.67 7.36 0.15
N GLY A 112 -12.88 7.76 1.42
CA GLY A 112 -12.70 6.88 2.57
C GLY A 112 -13.65 5.66 2.52
N ILE A 113 -14.93 5.88 2.23
CA ILE A 113 -15.92 4.81 2.10
C ILE A 113 -15.55 3.86 0.95
N CYS A 114 -15.21 4.40 -0.21
CA CYS A 114 -14.78 3.63 -1.37
C CYS A 114 -13.57 2.74 -1.02
N MET A 115 -12.57 3.29 -0.32
CA MET A 115 -11.39 2.57 0.12
C MET A 115 -11.75 1.37 1.02
N VAL A 116 -12.62 1.56 2.02
CA VAL A 116 -13.05 0.48 2.91
C VAL A 116 -13.78 -0.62 2.13
N VAL A 117 -14.78 -0.26 1.31
CA VAL A 117 -15.56 -1.23 0.53
C VAL A 117 -14.68 -2.02 -0.42
N MET A 118 -13.77 -1.35 -1.14
CA MET A 118 -12.91 -2.01 -2.11
C MET A 118 -11.81 -2.83 -1.44
N THR A 119 -11.32 -2.45 -0.27
CA THR A 119 -10.37 -3.26 0.51
C THR A 119 -11.03 -4.56 1.00
N LEU A 120 -12.29 -4.51 1.46
CA LEU A 120 -13.03 -5.71 1.82
C LEU A 120 -13.26 -6.63 0.61
N ALA A 121 -13.64 -6.05 -0.53
CA ALA A 121 -13.80 -6.80 -1.78
C ALA A 121 -12.48 -7.44 -2.25
N SER A 122 -11.35 -6.78 -2.01
CA SER A 122 -10.03 -7.27 -2.41
C SER A 122 -9.67 -8.60 -1.77
N MET A 123 -10.13 -8.87 -0.54
CA MET A 123 -9.85 -10.13 0.16
C MET A 123 -10.31 -11.34 -0.66
N THR A 124 -11.49 -11.25 -1.26
CA THR A 124 -12.02 -12.32 -2.12
C THR A 124 -11.37 -12.36 -3.49
N LEU A 125 -10.99 -11.20 -4.05
CA LEU A 125 -10.35 -11.11 -5.34
C LEU A 125 -8.92 -11.68 -5.33
N ILE A 126 -8.16 -11.43 -4.27
CA ILE A 126 -6.77 -11.89 -4.10
C ILE A 126 -6.70 -13.42 -4.15
N ASP A 127 -7.66 -14.09 -3.49
CA ASP A 127 -7.69 -15.55 -3.46
C ASP A 127 -8.18 -16.16 -4.80
N ARG A 128 -8.99 -15.42 -5.55
CA ARG A 128 -9.51 -15.91 -6.85
C ARG A 128 -8.57 -15.66 -8.01
N LEU A 129 -8.03 -14.45 -8.14
CA LEU A 129 -7.25 -14.02 -9.31
C LEU A 129 -5.73 -14.20 -9.13
N GLY A 130 -5.25 -14.18 -7.88
CA GLY A 130 -3.80 -14.20 -7.61
C GLY A 130 -3.22 -12.79 -7.44
N ARG A 131 -1.95 -12.75 -6.99
CA ARG A 131 -1.30 -11.50 -6.59
C ARG A 131 -0.83 -10.68 -7.80
N LYS A 132 -0.11 -11.33 -8.72
CA LYS A 132 0.46 -10.65 -9.91
C LYS A 132 -0.62 -10.10 -10.86
N PRO A 133 -1.67 -10.85 -11.26
CA PRO A 133 -2.73 -10.30 -12.11
C PRO A 133 -3.43 -9.09 -11.49
N LEU A 134 -3.71 -9.14 -10.18
CA LEU A 134 -4.34 -8.01 -9.47
C LEU A 134 -3.44 -6.78 -9.41
N LEU A 135 -2.13 -6.96 -9.21
CA LEU A 135 -1.17 -5.85 -9.28
C LEU A 135 -1.16 -5.21 -10.67
N ILE A 136 -1.20 -6.02 -11.74
CA ILE A 136 -1.25 -5.52 -13.13
C ILE A 136 -2.56 -4.76 -13.38
N ILE A 137 -3.70 -5.36 -13.05
CA ILE A 137 -5.02 -4.74 -13.26
C ILE A 137 -5.13 -3.43 -12.47
N GLY A 138 -4.77 -3.45 -11.18
CA GLY A 138 -4.81 -2.26 -10.33
C GLY A 138 -3.86 -1.16 -10.83
N SER A 139 -2.65 -1.50 -11.25
CA SER A 139 -1.71 -0.53 -11.83
C SER A 139 -2.27 0.09 -13.12
N CYS A 140 -2.88 -0.70 -14.00
CA CYS A 140 -3.52 -0.17 -15.21
C CYS A 140 -4.67 0.79 -14.89
N ILE A 141 -5.53 0.45 -13.92
CA ILE A 141 -6.61 1.32 -13.46
C ILE A 141 -6.03 2.62 -12.90
N MET A 142 -5.00 2.54 -12.05
CA MET A 142 -4.36 3.72 -11.47
C MET A 142 -3.71 4.62 -12.51
N ILE A 143 -3.01 4.05 -13.50
CA ILE A 143 -2.41 4.82 -14.61
C ILE A 143 -3.49 5.56 -15.38
N ALA A 144 -4.54 4.86 -15.82
CA ALA A 144 -5.63 5.48 -16.56
C ALA A 144 -6.32 6.59 -15.76
N SER A 145 -6.55 6.36 -14.47
CA SER A 145 -7.16 7.32 -13.56
C SER A 145 -6.30 8.57 -13.37
N LEU A 146 -5.01 8.40 -13.09
CA LEU A 146 -4.07 9.50 -12.86
C LEU A 146 -3.88 10.34 -14.14
N LEU A 147 -3.80 9.70 -15.29
CA LEU A 147 -3.75 10.40 -16.59
C LEU A 147 -5.02 11.19 -16.86
N THR A 148 -6.19 10.62 -16.54
CA THR A 148 -7.49 11.31 -16.67
C THR A 148 -7.54 12.54 -15.76
N VAL A 149 -7.13 12.41 -14.50
CA VAL A 149 -7.08 13.53 -13.56
C VAL A 149 -6.12 14.60 -14.03
N SER A 150 -4.91 14.23 -14.44
CA SER A 150 -3.90 15.14 -14.99
C SER A 150 -4.43 15.91 -16.22
N ALA A 151 -4.97 15.19 -17.20
CA ALA A 151 -5.54 15.80 -18.41
C ALA A 151 -6.69 16.76 -18.08
N THR A 152 -7.55 16.40 -17.12
CA THR A 152 -8.67 17.25 -16.72
C THR A 152 -8.20 18.55 -16.09
N PHE A 153 -7.13 18.53 -15.29
CA PHE A 153 -6.53 19.76 -14.75
C PHE A 153 -5.92 20.63 -15.86
N TYR A 154 -5.26 20.06 -16.88
CA TYR A 154 -4.73 20.83 -18.00
C TYR A 154 -5.82 21.47 -18.86
N MET A 155 -6.92 20.76 -19.05
CA MET A 155 -8.02 21.23 -19.90
C MET A 155 -9.03 22.09 -19.14
N SER A 156 -8.81 22.40 -17.86
CA SER A 156 -9.80 23.04 -16.97
C SER A 156 -11.18 22.38 -17.09
N GLY A 157 -11.17 21.04 -17.09
CA GLY A 157 -12.37 20.24 -17.33
C GLY A 157 -13.28 20.17 -16.12
N SER A 158 -14.32 19.33 -16.21
CA SER A 158 -15.35 19.22 -15.18
C SER A 158 -14.77 18.65 -13.85
N PRO A 159 -15.07 19.28 -12.71
CA PRO A 159 -14.71 18.76 -11.38
C PRO A 159 -15.12 17.31 -11.14
N VAL A 160 -16.27 16.92 -11.70
CA VAL A 160 -16.81 15.56 -11.57
C VAL A 160 -15.88 14.50 -12.18
N ILE A 161 -15.18 14.82 -13.28
CA ILE A 161 -14.22 13.90 -13.89
C ILE A 161 -13.03 13.68 -12.95
N ILE A 162 -12.58 14.72 -12.26
CA ILE A 162 -11.50 14.61 -11.26
C ILE A 162 -11.96 13.71 -10.10
N LEU A 163 -13.17 13.90 -9.60
CA LEU A 163 -13.73 13.04 -8.55
C LEU A 163 -13.77 11.57 -8.98
N ILE A 164 -14.32 11.28 -10.17
CA ILE A 164 -14.39 9.92 -10.69
C ILE A 164 -12.99 9.35 -10.89
N GLY A 165 -12.06 10.11 -11.43
CA GLY A 165 -10.68 9.71 -11.59
C GLY A 165 -10.01 9.34 -10.27
N LEU A 166 -10.16 10.16 -9.22
CA LEU A 166 -9.62 9.87 -7.91
C LEU A 166 -10.29 8.64 -7.27
N LEU A 167 -11.59 8.47 -7.40
CA LEU A 167 -12.28 7.26 -6.93
C LEU A 167 -11.77 6.01 -7.65
N CYS A 168 -11.59 6.06 -8.97
CA CYS A 168 -11.01 4.95 -9.74
C CYS A 168 -9.55 4.65 -9.31
N MET A 169 -8.75 5.67 -8.99
CA MET A 169 -7.41 5.47 -8.43
C MET A 169 -7.48 4.73 -7.09
N ILE A 170 -8.40 5.12 -6.19
CA ILE A 170 -8.61 4.44 -4.91
C ILE A 170 -9.04 2.98 -5.11
N VAL A 171 -9.95 2.72 -6.05
CA VAL A 171 -10.35 1.35 -6.42
C VAL A 171 -9.12 0.54 -6.86
N GLY A 172 -8.34 1.06 -7.81
CA GLY A 172 -7.13 0.40 -8.30
C GLY A 172 -6.14 0.09 -7.18
N PHE A 173 -5.88 1.06 -6.30
CA PHE A 173 -5.00 0.89 -5.14
C PHE A 173 -5.52 -0.16 -4.16
N SER A 174 -6.80 -0.07 -3.77
CA SER A 174 -7.40 -0.90 -2.73
C SER A 174 -7.51 -2.37 -3.13
N ILE A 175 -7.64 -2.68 -4.42
CA ILE A 175 -7.65 -4.07 -4.90
C ILE A 175 -6.26 -4.62 -5.20
N SER A 176 -5.23 -3.78 -5.25
CA SER A 176 -3.88 -4.18 -5.65
C SER A 176 -2.81 -3.81 -4.61
N LEU A 177 -2.09 -2.70 -4.83
CA LEU A 177 -0.93 -2.30 -4.03
C LEU A 177 -1.24 -2.21 -2.53
N GLY A 178 -2.44 -1.81 -2.13
CA GLY A 178 -2.83 -1.68 -0.73
C GLY A 178 -2.61 -2.99 0.05
N PRO A 179 -3.40 -4.02 -0.19
CA PRO A 179 -3.30 -5.28 0.54
C PRO A 179 -2.18 -6.19 0.02
N ILE A 180 -1.93 -6.24 -1.29
CA ILE A 180 -1.01 -7.22 -1.90
C ILE A 180 0.44 -6.96 -1.50
N THR A 181 0.86 -5.73 -1.28
CA THR A 181 2.22 -5.42 -0.84
C THR A 181 2.61 -6.21 0.40
N TRP A 182 1.79 -6.18 1.44
CA TRP A 182 2.08 -6.87 2.70
C TRP A 182 1.98 -8.39 2.58
N ILE A 183 1.03 -8.88 1.78
CA ILE A 183 0.88 -10.31 1.49
C ILE A 183 2.14 -10.80 0.74
N LEU A 184 2.52 -10.11 -0.34
CA LEU A 184 3.69 -10.46 -1.14
C LEU A 184 4.97 -10.46 -0.30
N LEU A 185 5.20 -9.41 0.51
CA LEU A 185 6.33 -9.35 1.45
C LEU A 185 6.35 -10.56 2.39
N SER A 186 5.17 -11.02 2.83
CA SER A 186 5.07 -12.18 3.70
C SER A 186 5.33 -13.51 3.00
N GLU A 187 5.12 -13.58 1.69
CA GLU A 187 5.22 -14.80 0.88
C GLU A 187 6.59 -14.97 0.22
N ILE A 188 7.31 -13.87 -0.11
CA ILE A 188 8.61 -13.96 -0.82
C ILE A 188 9.82 -14.15 0.09
N PHE A 189 9.74 -13.71 1.37
CA PHE A 189 10.90 -13.85 2.26
C PHE A 189 10.97 -15.22 2.92
N PRO A 190 12.13 -15.94 2.85
CA PRO A 190 12.37 -17.13 3.60
C PRO A 190 12.20 -16.92 5.10
N TYR A 191 11.72 -17.95 5.80
CA TYR A 191 11.32 -17.88 7.21
C TYR A 191 12.41 -17.28 8.12
N HIS A 192 13.68 -17.61 7.89
CA HIS A 192 14.82 -17.22 8.74
C HIS A 192 15.23 -15.75 8.62
N VAL A 193 14.81 -15.03 7.55
CA VAL A 193 15.08 -13.58 7.35
C VAL A 193 13.81 -12.75 7.18
N LYS A 194 12.64 -13.40 7.24
CA LYS A 194 11.32 -12.80 6.97
C LYS A 194 11.07 -11.56 7.83
N GLY A 195 11.28 -11.66 9.14
CA GLY A 195 11.05 -10.54 10.05
C GLY A 195 11.89 -9.31 9.71
N LEU A 196 13.21 -9.52 9.49
CA LEU A 196 14.12 -8.44 9.13
C LEU A 196 13.80 -7.85 7.75
N GLY A 197 13.50 -8.71 6.76
CA GLY A 197 13.15 -8.27 5.40
C GLY A 197 11.90 -7.39 5.36
N ILE A 198 10.83 -7.82 6.04
CA ILE A 198 9.57 -7.04 6.14
C ILE A 198 9.80 -5.73 6.89
N SER A 199 10.60 -5.75 7.98
CA SER A 199 10.90 -4.52 8.73
C SER A 199 11.65 -3.50 7.89
N LEU A 200 12.65 -3.93 7.10
CA LEU A 200 13.39 -3.03 6.20
C LEU A 200 12.49 -2.46 5.10
N ALA A 201 11.62 -3.29 4.50
CA ALA A 201 10.65 -2.82 3.52
C ALA A 201 9.66 -1.83 4.16
N GLY A 202 9.23 -2.06 5.41
CA GLY A 202 8.37 -1.14 6.16
C GLY A 202 9.02 0.20 6.46
N VAL A 203 10.32 0.21 6.82
CA VAL A 203 11.08 1.47 7.00
C VAL A 203 11.15 2.25 5.70
N LEU A 204 11.49 1.60 4.58
CA LEU A 204 11.49 2.26 3.27
C LEU A 204 10.11 2.83 2.92
N ASN A 205 9.06 2.04 3.13
CA ASN A 205 7.68 2.45 2.91
C ASN A 205 7.33 3.72 3.71
N GLY A 206 7.71 3.77 5.00
CA GLY A 206 7.54 4.96 5.85
C GLY A 206 8.30 6.18 5.34
N ILE A 207 9.56 6.01 4.92
CA ILE A 207 10.37 7.11 4.35
C ILE A 207 9.72 7.67 3.08
N ILE A 208 9.28 6.81 2.17
CA ILE A 208 8.62 7.24 0.93
C ILE A 208 7.27 7.90 1.22
N SER A 209 6.48 7.34 2.15
CA SER A 209 5.23 7.94 2.62
C SER A 209 5.44 9.37 3.13
N PHE A 210 6.44 9.56 3.98
CA PHE A 210 6.81 10.88 4.49
C PHE A 210 7.23 11.82 3.36
N ALA A 211 8.11 11.37 2.47
CA ALA A 211 8.59 12.18 1.35
C ALA A 211 7.43 12.63 0.45
N VAL A 212 6.59 11.69 -0.01
CA VAL A 212 5.45 11.99 -0.88
C VAL A 212 4.47 12.96 -0.22
N THR A 213 4.12 12.73 1.05
CA THR A 213 3.17 13.58 1.77
C THR A 213 3.71 14.99 1.98
N THR A 214 5.03 15.12 2.26
CA THR A 214 5.66 16.42 2.49
C THR A 214 5.89 17.18 1.17
N LEU A 215 6.26 16.47 0.11
CA LEU A 215 6.54 17.10 -1.19
C LEU A 215 5.28 17.48 -1.95
N PHE A 216 4.17 16.79 -1.75
CA PHE A 216 2.93 17.02 -2.50
C PHE A 216 2.44 18.48 -2.52
N PRO A 217 2.37 19.22 -1.38
CA PRO A 217 2.00 20.63 -1.42
C PRO A 217 2.98 21.48 -2.24
N VAL A 218 4.27 21.17 -2.17
CA VAL A 218 5.33 21.87 -2.91
C VAL A 218 5.22 21.55 -4.41
N GLU A 219 4.97 20.30 -4.78
CA GLU A 219 4.74 19.89 -6.16
C GLU A 219 3.52 20.61 -6.75
N ILE A 220 2.42 20.69 -6.00
CA ILE A 220 1.21 21.39 -6.44
C ILE A 220 1.47 22.90 -6.64
N GLU A 221 2.21 23.53 -5.74
CA GLU A 221 2.50 24.95 -5.79
C GLU A 221 3.43 25.32 -6.94
N HIS A 222 4.47 24.53 -7.18
CA HIS A 222 5.49 24.85 -8.19
C HIS A 222 5.20 24.25 -9.56
N LEU A 223 4.65 23.05 -9.63
CA LEU A 223 4.42 22.32 -10.87
C LEU A 223 2.95 22.41 -11.33
N GLY A 224 2.03 22.68 -10.41
CA GLY A 224 0.59 22.60 -10.65
C GLY A 224 0.05 21.17 -10.57
N ALA A 225 -1.27 21.05 -10.34
CA ALA A 225 -1.93 19.76 -10.14
C ALA A 225 -1.78 18.82 -11.35
N GLY A 226 -1.90 19.34 -12.58
CA GLY A 226 -1.77 18.54 -13.80
C GLY A 226 -0.43 17.81 -13.88
N ASN A 227 0.69 18.52 -13.67
CA ASN A 227 2.03 17.92 -13.70
C ASN A 227 2.26 16.95 -12.54
N THR A 228 1.77 17.29 -11.35
CA THR A 228 1.90 16.42 -10.16
C THR A 228 1.24 15.06 -10.39
N PHE A 229 0.00 15.03 -10.87
CA PHE A 229 -0.67 13.77 -11.18
C PHE A 229 -0.05 13.04 -12.37
N MET A 230 0.54 13.76 -13.35
CA MET A 230 1.30 13.15 -14.44
C MET A 230 2.56 12.43 -13.91
N ILE A 231 3.29 13.00 -12.97
CA ILE A 231 4.46 12.37 -12.34
C ILE A 231 4.05 11.06 -11.66
N TYR A 232 2.95 11.04 -10.90
CA TYR A 232 2.45 9.81 -10.27
C TYR A 232 2.01 8.77 -11.32
N ALA A 233 1.41 9.19 -12.43
CA ALA A 233 1.08 8.28 -13.53
C ALA A 233 2.34 7.63 -14.12
N ILE A 234 3.41 8.39 -14.34
CA ILE A 234 4.70 7.88 -14.84
C ILE A 234 5.31 6.88 -13.84
N ILE A 235 5.29 7.19 -12.55
CA ILE A 235 5.75 6.26 -11.50
C ILE A 235 4.96 4.94 -11.57
N MET A 236 3.66 5.01 -11.79
CA MET A 236 2.81 3.81 -11.91
C MET A 236 3.07 3.02 -13.20
N VAL A 237 3.52 3.65 -14.29
CA VAL A 237 4.01 2.93 -15.48
C VAL A 237 5.28 2.13 -15.13
N PHE A 238 6.22 2.69 -14.39
CA PHE A 238 7.40 1.94 -13.93
C PHE A 238 7.01 0.81 -12.96
N CYS A 239 5.99 1.01 -12.11
CA CYS A 239 5.41 -0.04 -11.28
C CYS A 239 4.90 -1.19 -12.15
N LEU A 240 4.06 -0.90 -13.15
CA LEU A 240 3.48 -1.90 -14.06
C LEU A 240 4.57 -2.70 -14.79
N ILE A 241 5.62 -2.04 -15.27
CA ILE A 241 6.77 -2.69 -15.92
C ILE A 241 7.47 -3.62 -14.91
N SER A 242 7.75 -3.14 -13.70
CA SER A 242 8.41 -3.92 -12.66
C SER A 242 7.60 -5.14 -12.25
N VAL A 243 6.29 -4.98 -12.05
CA VAL A 243 5.37 -6.08 -11.73
C VAL A 243 5.33 -7.13 -12.85
N SER A 244 5.22 -6.67 -14.09
CA SER A 244 5.10 -7.56 -15.24
C SER A 244 6.35 -8.41 -15.46
N LEU A 245 7.53 -7.81 -15.31
CA LEU A 245 8.82 -8.45 -15.62
C LEU A 245 9.42 -9.23 -14.44
N LEU A 246 9.31 -8.70 -13.22
CA LEU A 246 10.13 -9.18 -12.09
C LEU A 246 9.33 -9.91 -11.01
N TYR A 247 8.02 -9.59 -10.85
CA TYR A 247 7.28 -10.17 -9.73
C TYR A 247 6.79 -11.57 -10.07
N PRO A 248 7.03 -12.54 -9.16
CA PRO A 248 6.50 -13.90 -9.32
C PRO A 248 5.01 -13.93 -8.98
N GLU A 249 4.28 -14.89 -9.53
CA GLU A 249 2.96 -15.25 -9.00
C GLU A 249 3.16 -16.16 -7.79
N THR A 250 2.63 -15.73 -6.64
CA THR A 250 2.81 -16.46 -5.38
C THR A 250 1.60 -17.31 -5.01
N LYS A 251 0.47 -17.15 -5.70
CA LYS A 251 -0.75 -17.91 -5.43
C LYS A 251 -0.53 -19.40 -5.57
N GLY A 252 -0.80 -20.16 -4.49
CA GLY A 252 -0.76 -21.61 -4.49
C GLY A 252 0.63 -22.23 -4.58
N ARG A 253 1.71 -21.43 -4.45
CA ARG A 253 3.08 -21.91 -4.46
C ARG A 253 3.66 -22.04 -3.06
N ASN A 254 4.48 -23.06 -2.82
CA ASN A 254 5.23 -23.22 -1.59
C ASN A 254 6.44 -22.28 -1.56
N MET A 255 6.78 -21.78 -0.37
CA MET A 255 7.96 -20.91 -0.16
C MET A 255 9.26 -21.50 -0.73
N GLU A 256 9.45 -22.83 -0.60
CA GLU A 256 10.64 -23.53 -1.11
C GLU A 256 10.73 -23.52 -2.65
N GLU A 257 9.59 -23.57 -3.33
CA GLU A 257 9.52 -23.49 -4.80
C GLU A 257 9.83 -22.08 -5.29
N LEU A 258 9.26 -21.06 -4.62
CA LEU A 258 9.52 -19.64 -4.90
C LEU A 258 11.00 -19.29 -4.66
N GLU A 259 11.58 -19.78 -3.57
CA GLU A 259 12.99 -19.56 -3.25
C GLU A 259 13.88 -20.17 -4.34
N LYS A 260 13.61 -21.40 -4.78
CA LYS A 260 14.37 -22.06 -5.86
C LYS A 260 14.25 -21.33 -7.20
N GLU A 261 13.06 -20.81 -7.53
CA GLU A 261 12.85 -20.08 -8.79
C GLU A 261 13.57 -18.73 -8.77
N LEU A 262 13.45 -17.97 -7.69
CA LEU A 262 14.06 -16.65 -7.53
C LEU A 262 15.60 -16.73 -7.40
N ILE A 263 16.11 -17.80 -6.80
CA ILE A 263 17.57 -18.04 -6.69
C ILE A 263 18.16 -18.53 -8.02
N LYS A 264 17.44 -19.29 -8.84
CA LYS A 264 17.92 -19.75 -10.15
C LYS A 264 17.95 -18.65 -11.21
N THR A 265 17.17 -17.60 -11.03
CA THR A 265 17.06 -16.48 -11.97
C THR A 265 18.15 -15.41 -11.74
N THR A 266 18.99 -15.60 -10.69
CA THR A 266 20.09 -14.70 -10.31
C THR A 266 21.45 -15.33 -10.61
#